data_12cebcdfcd6caac2a10cfd88762156d8
#
_entry.id   12cebcdfcd6caac2a10cfd88762156d8
#
_cell.length_a   1.000
_cell.length_b   1.000
_cell.length_c   1.000
_cell.angle_alpha   90.00
_cell.angle_beta   90.00
_cell.angle_gamma   90.00
#
_symmetry.space_group_name_H-M   'P 1'
#
loop_
_entity.id
_entity.type
_entity.pdbx_description
1 polymer ?
#
loop_
_entity_poly.entity_id
_entity_poly.type
_entity_poly.pdbx_seq_one_letter_code
_entity_poly.pdbx_strand_id
1 'polypeptide(L)'
;MLTLRSGVAAAAVPAHLDCLSGAGRPASALDGGRVDAAVQRLGGGARWRRVFHARRSLGRTGEHHVGFDDDEEAMGLSRCYQLQLSRPEATRAVRDALRDLGAVEQCQLQTLACAPLDAAAPRRVVSAAQALAPQRRIRAVEAMAREPGDAGITVAVVDTGVVVGHPEFQRRCLAGYDTVDIGMGRLNASTWLVGDSRGRDYNPYDEVGHGCLVAGIIGAHGFRVPRGLAGLAMLLPVRVLAAAMRGATPGGRIFGVGALPDIDAGIKVAVDLGALVLNMSLGSPQDASDEHAVPPHQAVVRYAVSRGCVLVAAAGNSGRREKFYPAALPEVLAVGAADDAGQRAHFSSYGPHLALCAPGETIVGVGRHGYQSSSGTSFASPYVAGAAAMLMARARRRAQPFDAAIARALLCGSARRLPGGPNEETGAGLLDCMAAIDALDAQHERRPSKSVSAR
;
A
#
# COMPACT_ATOMS: atom_id res chain seq x y z
N MET A 1 -11.61 -13.31 -7.75
CA MET A 1 -11.29 -13.59 -6.36
C MET A 1 -12.54 -14.04 -5.64
N LEU A 2 -12.47 -15.07 -4.81
CA LEU A 2 -13.61 -15.68 -4.13
C LEU A 2 -13.29 -15.83 -2.64
N THR A 3 -14.24 -15.46 -1.77
CA THR A 3 -14.20 -15.78 -0.34
C THR A 3 -15.35 -16.70 0.00
N LEU A 4 -15.06 -17.85 0.61
CA LEU A 4 -16.09 -18.76 1.10
C LEU A 4 -16.63 -18.29 2.46
N ARG A 5 -17.87 -18.64 2.77
CA ARG A 5 -18.43 -18.41 4.11
C ARG A 5 -17.71 -19.26 5.15
N SER A 6 -17.71 -18.78 6.39
CA SER A 6 -17.21 -19.56 7.53
C SER A 6 -17.96 -20.89 7.64
N GLY A 7 -17.22 -21.96 7.96
CA GLY A 7 -17.77 -23.32 8.11
C GLY A 7 -17.98 -24.07 6.78
N VAL A 8 -17.74 -23.46 5.62
CA VAL A 8 -17.76 -24.19 4.36
C VAL A 8 -16.46 -25.00 4.21
N ALA A 9 -16.60 -26.32 4.05
CA ALA A 9 -15.47 -27.19 3.80
C ALA A 9 -14.85 -26.87 2.42
N ALA A 10 -13.55 -26.74 2.39
CA ALA A 10 -12.77 -26.57 1.17
C ALA A 10 -11.68 -27.64 1.09
N ALA A 11 -11.32 -28.05 -0.13
CA ALA A 11 -10.16 -28.88 -0.35
C ALA A 11 -8.87 -28.21 0.16
N ALA A 12 -7.81 -28.98 0.32
CA ALA A 12 -6.48 -28.46 0.65
C ALA A 12 -5.93 -27.70 -0.56
N VAL A 13 -6.33 -26.43 -0.69
CA VAL A 13 -5.86 -25.53 -1.75
C VAL A 13 -4.58 -24.88 -1.26
N PRO A 14 -3.43 -25.06 -1.97
CA PRO A 14 -2.17 -24.47 -1.55
C PRO A 14 -2.24 -22.94 -1.62
N ALA A 15 -1.49 -22.30 -0.73
CA ALA A 15 -1.25 -20.88 -0.85
C ALA A 15 -0.43 -20.59 -2.11
N HIS A 16 -0.53 -19.38 -2.62
CA HIS A 16 0.23 -19.01 -3.81
C HIS A 16 1.74 -19.18 -3.60
N LEU A 17 2.26 -18.84 -2.41
CA LEU A 17 3.67 -19.07 -2.05
C LEU A 17 4.09 -20.54 -2.15
N ASP A 18 3.21 -21.47 -1.76
CA ASP A 18 3.50 -22.90 -1.88
C ASP A 18 3.62 -23.33 -3.34
N CYS A 19 2.83 -22.73 -4.23
CA CYS A 19 2.90 -23.01 -5.66
C CYS A 19 4.20 -22.49 -6.28
N LEU A 20 4.72 -21.37 -5.82
CA LEU A 20 5.96 -20.79 -6.35
C LEU A 20 7.20 -21.50 -5.87
N SER A 21 7.23 -21.92 -4.62
CA SER A 21 8.34 -22.72 -4.07
C SER A 21 8.38 -24.14 -4.62
N GLY A 22 7.40 -24.55 -5.44
CA GLY A 22 7.26 -25.92 -5.94
C GLY A 22 6.72 -26.90 -4.89
N ALA A 23 6.38 -26.45 -3.69
CA ALA A 23 5.82 -27.27 -2.62
C ALA A 23 4.36 -27.68 -2.87
N GLY A 24 3.66 -26.98 -3.76
CA GLY A 24 2.28 -27.26 -4.14
C GLY A 24 1.99 -26.96 -5.60
N ARG A 25 0.89 -27.49 -6.12
CA ARG A 25 0.35 -27.13 -7.44
C ARG A 25 -1.04 -26.55 -7.27
N PRO A 26 -1.45 -25.55 -8.09
CA PRO A 26 -2.82 -25.06 -8.06
C PRO A 26 -3.82 -26.21 -8.10
N ALA A 27 -4.80 -26.19 -7.20
CA ALA A 27 -5.82 -27.23 -7.14
C ALA A 27 -6.79 -27.12 -8.32
N SER A 28 -7.34 -28.27 -8.76
CA SER A 28 -8.35 -28.30 -9.82
C SER A 28 -9.78 -28.21 -9.28
N ALA A 29 -9.97 -28.36 -7.96
CA ALA A 29 -11.26 -28.28 -7.27
C ALA A 29 -11.11 -27.49 -5.96
N LEU A 30 -12.21 -26.87 -5.52
CA LEU A 30 -12.28 -26.10 -4.28
C LEU A 30 -13.16 -26.78 -3.23
N ASP A 31 -14.44 -27.03 -3.54
CA ASP A 31 -15.44 -27.58 -2.60
C ASP A 31 -15.93 -28.99 -2.97
N GLY A 32 -15.55 -29.50 -4.12
CA GLY A 32 -16.08 -30.75 -4.67
C GLY A 32 -17.60 -30.74 -4.88
N GLY A 33 -18.24 -29.57 -4.81
CA GLY A 33 -19.66 -29.39 -4.78
C GLY A 33 -20.21 -28.35 -5.76
N ARG A 34 -21.06 -27.46 -5.24
CA ARG A 34 -21.78 -26.49 -6.09
C ARG A 34 -20.88 -25.42 -6.72
N VAL A 35 -19.81 -25.01 -6.02
CA VAL A 35 -18.86 -24.02 -6.55
C VAL A 35 -18.12 -24.61 -7.75
N ASP A 36 -17.55 -25.81 -7.58
CA ASP A 36 -16.83 -26.49 -8.67
C ASP A 36 -17.76 -26.85 -9.83
N ALA A 37 -18.99 -27.26 -9.56
CA ALA A 37 -19.98 -27.55 -10.61
C ALA A 37 -20.32 -26.30 -11.43
N ALA A 38 -20.52 -25.14 -10.80
CA ALA A 38 -20.77 -23.87 -11.49
C ALA A 38 -19.58 -23.45 -12.35
N VAL A 39 -18.36 -23.54 -11.79
CA VAL A 39 -17.12 -23.22 -12.49
C VAL A 39 -16.89 -24.15 -13.69
N GLN A 40 -17.10 -25.46 -13.51
CA GLN A 40 -16.94 -26.44 -14.60
C GLN A 40 -17.94 -26.20 -15.72
N ARG A 41 -19.22 -25.96 -15.40
CA ARG A 41 -20.28 -25.75 -16.39
C ARG A 41 -20.03 -24.50 -17.22
N LEU A 42 -19.72 -23.37 -16.60
CA LEU A 42 -19.57 -22.06 -17.24
C LEU A 42 -18.15 -21.78 -17.72
N GLY A 43 -17.17 -22.03 -16.87
CA GLY A 43 -15.76 -21.68 -17.06
C GLY A 43 -14.88 -22.78 -17.64
N GLY A 44 -15.42 -23.99 -17.84
CA GLY A 44 -14.66 -25.14 -18.34
C GLY A 44 -13.61 -25.68 -17.35
N GLY A 45 -13.77 -25.36 -16.07
CA GLY A 45 -12.83 -25.66 -15.00
C GLY A 45 -11.99 -24.48 -14.59
N ALA A 46 -11.27 -24.62 -13.49
CA ALA A 46 -10.35 -23.59 -12.98
C ALA A 46 -9.13 -24.20 -12.32
N ARG A 47 -8.14 -23.33 -12.12
CA ARG A 47 -7.02 -23.55 -11.19
C ARG A 47 -7.22 -22.66 -9.98
N TRP A 48 -7.19 -23.24 -8.79
CA TRP A 48 -7.42 -22.59 -7.52
C TRP A 48 -6.11 -22.41 -6.75
N ARG A 49 -5.94 -21.24 -6.17
CA ARG A 49 -4.86 -20.91 -5.23
C ARG A 49 -5.42 -20.11 -4.08
N ARG A 50 -4.95 -20.32 -2.87
CA ARG A 50 -5.26 -19.44 -1.75
C ARG A 50 -4.46 -18.14 -1.91
N VAL A 51 -5.11 -16.99 -1.71
CA VAL A 51 -4.46 -15.68 -1.85
C VAL A 51 -3.43 -15.47 -0.75
N PHE A 52 -3.83 -15.77 0.49
CA PHE A 52 -3.00 -15.53 1.66
C PHE A 52 -2.33 -16.81 2.16
N HIS A 53 -1.16 -16.65 2.75
CA HIS A 53 -0.50 -17.66 3.58
C HIS A 53 -0.79 -17.36 5.05
N ALA A 54 -0.70 -18.38 5.92
CA ALA A 54 -0.79 -18.18 7.36
C ALA A 54 0.46 -17.43 7.87
N ARG A 55 0.28 -16.49 8.79
CA ARG A 55 1.40 -15.73 9.39
C ARG A 55 2.49 -16.62 9.94
N ARG A 56 2.12 -17.72 10.58
CA ARG A 56 3.05 -18.68 11.19
C ARG A 56 3.91 -19.44 10.17
N SER A 57 3.51 -19.46 8.91
CA SER A 57 4.27 -20.14 7.85
C SER A 57 5.29 -19.24 7.15
N LEU A 58 5.22 -17.92 7.34
CA LEU A 58 6.14 -16.98 6.73
C LEU A 58 7.56 -17.16 7.28
N GLY A 59 8.53 -17.38 6.39
CA GLY A 59 9.93 -17.59 6.76
C GLY A 59 10.30 -19.00 7.26
N ARG A 60 9.36 -19.95 7.26
CA ARG A 60 9.62 -21.36 7.61
C ARG A 60 9.68 -22.23 6.36
N THR A 61 10.84 -22.70 6.02
CA THR A 61 11.03 -23.69 4.94
C THR A 61 10.47 -25.05 5.38
N GLY A 62 9.49 -25.59 4.65
CA GLY A 62 8.94 -26.93 4.85
C GLY A 62 7.70 -27.06 5.72
N GLU A 63 7.23 -25.98 6.39
CA GLU A 63 6.01 -25.97 7.19
C GLU A 63 4.94 -25.05 6.59
N HIS A 64 4.53 -25.33 5.35
CA HIS A 64 3.60 -24.47 4.60
C HIS A 64 2.13 -24.55 5.03
N HIS A 65 1.79 -25.40 6.02
CA HIS A 65 0.42 -25.67 6.46
C HIS A 65 0.19 -25.40 7.94
N VAL A 66 0.98 -24.55 8.57
CA VAL A 66 0.65 -24.08 9.91
C VAL A 66 -0.61 -23.22 9.81
N GLY A 67 -1.66 -23.56 10.56
CA GLY A 67 -2.98 -22.93 10.49
C GLY A 67 -2.96 -21.42 10.69
N PHE A 68 -3.97 -20.77 10.14
CA PHE A 68 -4.22 -19.36 10.36
C PHE A 68 -4.55 -19.10 11.85
N ASP A 69 -4.22 -17.94 12.35
CA ASP A 69 -4.61 -17.53 13.70
C ASP A 69 -6.05 -16.95 13.72
N ASP A 70 -6.56 -16.68 14.93
CA ASP A 70 -7.96 -16.25 15.12
C ASP A 70 -8.26 -14.92 14.40
N ASP A 71 -7.31 -13.99 14.33
CA ASP A 71 -7.48 -12.73 13.62
C ASP A 71 -7.54 -12.95 12.09
N GLU A 72 -6.70 -13.82 11.57
CA GLU A 72 -6.68 -14.18 10.14
C GLU A 72 -8.00 -14.89 9.75
N GLU A 73 -8.50 -15.78 10.60
CA GLU A 73 -9.79 -16.47 10.42
C GLU A 73 -10.97 -15.49 10.50
N ALA A 74 -10.98 -14.60 11.49
CA ALA A 74 -12.03 -13.60 11.67
C ALA A 74 -12.13 -12.65 10.46
N MET A 75 -11.00 -12.32 9.83
CA MET A 75 -10.94 -11.47 8.64
C MET A 75 -11.18 -12.24 7.33
N GLY A 76 -11.37 -13.57 7.39
CA GLY A 76 -11.64 -14.41 6.21
C GLY A 76 -10.41 -14.68 5.33
N LEU A 77 -9.21 -14.42 5.82
CA LEU A 77 -7.98 -14.57 5.01
C LEU A 77 -7.69 -16.02 4.66
N SER A 78 -8.03 -16.97 5.55
CA SER A 78 -7.89 -18.42 5.31
C SER A 78 -8.80 -18.93 4.20
N ARG A 79 -9.90 -18.21 3.91
CA ARG A 79 -11.00 -18.62 3.01
C ARG A 79 -11.03 -17.83 1.70
N CYS A 80 -9.98 -17.05 1.42
CA CYS A 80 -9.87 -16.22 0.22
C CYS A 80 -9.05 -16.92 -0.86
N TYR A 81 -9.65 -17.10 -2.02
CA TYR A 81 -9.08 -17.86 -3.13
C TYR A 81 -9.02 -17.04 -4.42
N GLN A 82 -7.96 -17.25 -5.17
CA GLN A 82 -7.84 -16.83 -6.56
C GLN A 82 -8.22 -18.00 -7.45
N LEU A 83 -9.05 -17.75 -8.46
CA LEU A 83 -9.37 -18.74 -9.48
C LEU A 83 -8.98 -18.22 -10.87
N GLN A 84 -8.31 -19.07 -11.63
CA GLN A 84 -8.00 -18.87 -13.02
C GLN A 84 -8.83 -19.82 -13.86
N LEU A 85 -9.77 -19.28 -14.65
CA LEU A 85 -10.66 -20.08 -15.49
C LEU A 85 -9.96 -20.63 -16.72
N SER A 86 -10.35 -21.82 -17.16
CA SER A 86 -9.94 -22.39 -18.45
C SER A 86 -10.53 -21.61 -19.63
N ARG A 87 -11.67 -20.95 -19.44
CA ARG A 87 -12.36 -20.06 -20.42
C ARG A 87 -12.44 -18.65 -19.85
N PRO A 88 -11.44 -17.79 -20.10
CA PRO A 88 -11.40 -16.43 -19.53
C PRO A 88 -12.60 -15.56 -19.92
N GLU A 89 -13.20 -15.78 -21.10
CA GLU A 89 -14.37 -15.07 -21.58
C GLU A 89 -15.62 -15.27 -20.72
N ALA A 90 -15.68 -16.38 -19.97
CA ALA A 90 -16.79 -16.70 -19.07
C ALA A 90 -16.67 -16.02 -17.69
N THR A 91 -15.65 -15.22 -17.44
CA THR A 91 -15.31 -14.70 -16.09
C THR A 91 -16.47 -13.96 -15.43
N ARG A 92 -17.22 -13.14 -16.18
CA ARG A 92 -18.38 -12.41 -15.62
C ARG A 92 -19.52 -13.36 -15.28
N ALA A 93 -19.87 -14.30 -16.19
CA ALA A 93 -20.92 -15.26 -15.97
C ALA A 93 -20.61 -16.19 -14.77
N VAL A 94 -19.37 -16.62 -14.63
CA VAL A 94 -18.92 -17.42 -13.48
C VAL A 94 -19.02 -16.61 -12.19
N ARG A 95 -18.55 -15.36 -12.16
CA ARG A 95 -18.68 -14.48 -10.99
C ARG A 95 -20.13 -14.36 -10.54
N ASP A 96 -21.03 -14.06 -11.46
CA ASP A 96 -22.45 -13.84 -11.14
C ASP A 96 -23.09 -15.12 -10.59
N ALA A 97 -22.85 -16.26 -11.23
CA ALA A 97 -23.34 -17.54 -10.76
C ALA A 97 -22.76 -17.94 -9.38
N LEU A 98 -21.51 -17.57 -9.08
CA LEU A 98 -20.91 -17.87 -7.79
C LEU A 98 -21.46 -16.98 -6.68
N ARG A 99 -21.81 -15.73 -6.96
CA ARG A 99 -22.42 -14.81 -5.97
C ARG A 99 -23.75 -15.33 -5.43
N ASP A 100 -24.51 -16.06 -6.25
CA ASP A 100 -25.80 -16.60 -5.86
C ASP A 100 -25.71 -17.88 -5.00
N LEU A 101 -24.51 -18.43 -4.81
CA LEU A 101 -24.32 -19.63 -4.00
C LEU A 101 -24.23 -19.31 -2.52
N GLY A 102 -25.03 -20.00 -1.71
CA GLY A 102 -25.04 -19.84 -0.25
C GLY A 102 -23.68 -20.13 0.43
N ALA A 103 -22.77 -20.87 -0.23
CA ALA A 103 -21.42 -21.16 0.25
C ALA A 103 -20.45 -19.98 0.04
N VAL A 104 -20.80 -19.03 -0.80
CA VAL A 104 -19.95 -17.91 -1.19
C VAL A 104 -20.31 -16.68 -0.35
N GLU A 105 -19.33 -16.10 0.30
CA GLU A 105 -19.47 -14.84 1.00
C GLU A 105 -19.26 -13.67 0.04
N GLN A 106 -18.24 -13.78 -0.82
CA GLN A 106 -17.87 -12.75 -1.78
C GLN A 106 -17.26 -13.34 -3.03
N CYS A 107 -17.63 -12.80 -4.20
CA CYS A 107 -16.95 -13.09 -5.47
C CYS A 107 -16.81 -11.81 -6.28
N GLN A 108 -15.58 -11.47 -6.67
CA GLN A 108 -15.27 -10.26 -7.42
C GLN A 108 -14.29 -10.51 -8.56
N LEU A 109 -14.35 -9.68 -9.59
CA LEU A 109 -13.36 -9.69 -10.65
C LEU A 109 -12.02 -9.21 -10.09
N GLN A 110 -10.94 -9.71 -10.65
CA GLN A 110 -9.62 -9.14 -10.38
C GLN A 110 -9.49 -7.86 -11.20
N THR A 111 -9.30 -6.74 -10.48
CA THR A 111 -8.97 -5.46 -11.07
C THR A 111 -7.46 -5.25 -11.04
N LEU A 112 -6.98 -4.40 -11.93
CA LEU A 112 -5.60 -3.96 -11.94
C LEU A 112 -5.51 -2.60 -11.26
N ALA A 113 -4.62 -2.48 -10.29
CA ALA A 113 -4.22 -1.21 -9.73
C ALA A 113 -2.97 -0.70 -10.45
N CYS A 114 -2.78 0.60 -10.44
CA CYS A 114 -1.65 1.25 -11.07
C CYS A 114 -0.96 2.23 -10.10
N ALA A 115 0.35 2.37 -10.27
CA ALA A 115 1.11 3.52 -9.83
C ALA A 115 1.57 4.27 -11.09
N PRO A 116 0.80 5.24 -11.57
CA PRO A 116 1.19 6.00 -12.73
C PRO A 116 2.39 6.89 -12.36
N LEU A 117 3.49 6.75 -13.10
CA LEU A 117 4.43 7.86 -13.18
C LEU A 117 3.76 8.92 -14.02
N ASP A 118 3.59 10.12 -13.48
CA ASP A 118 3.20 11.26 -14.29
C ASP A 118 4.20 11.50 -15.41
N ALA A 119 3.74 12.13 -16.48
CA ALA A 119 4.60 12.46 -17.61
C ALA A 119 5.91 13.00 -17.06
N ALA A 120 7.02 12.39 -17.47
CA ALA A 120 8.33 12.80 -17.01
C ALA A 120 8.40 14.31 -17.04
N ALA A 121 8.31 14.93 -15.87
CA ALA A 121 8.59 16.36 -15.78
C ALA A 121 9.97 16.54 -16.41
N PRO A 122 10.14 17.48 -17.33
CA PRO A 122 11.44 17.69 -17.95
C PRO A 122 12.46 17.73 -16.82
N ARG A 123 13.61 17.06 -17.01
CA ARG A 123 14.71 17.05 -16.02
C ARG A 123 15.10 18.51 -15.73
N ARG A 124 14.35 19.14 -14.83
CA ARG A 124 14.70 20.46 -14.33
C ARG A 124 15.86 20.26 -13.38
N VAL A 125 16.93 20.99 -13.61
CA VAL A 125 17.96 21.15 -12.58
C VAL A 125 17.30 21.91 -11.44
N VAL A 126 16.97 21.19 -10.37
CA VAL A 126 16.33 21.75 -9.18
C VAL A 126 17.44 22.05 -8.19
N SER A 127 17.48 23.28 -7.66
CA SER A 127 18.43 23.63 -6.62
C SER A 127 18.14 22.85 -5.31
N ALA A 128 19.14 22.69 -4.46
CA ALA A 128 18.95 22.05 -3.15
C ALA A 128 17.86 22.75 -2.30
N ALA A 129 17.74 24.06 -2.42
CA ALA A 129 16.71 24.83 -1.73
C ALA A 129 15.29 24.50 -2.25
N GLN A 130 15.14 24.35 -3.56
CA GLN A 130 13.87 23.95 -4.19
C GLN A 130 13.52 22.49 -3.84
N ALA A 131 14.51 21.59 -3.84
CA ALA A 131 14.28 20.20 -3.42
C ALA A 131 13.80 20.09 -1.98
N LEU A 132 14.26 20.97 -1.09
CA LEU A 132 13.91 21.00 0.34
C LEU A 132 12.59 21.78 0.63
N ALA A 133 12.10 22.58 -0.33
CA ALA A 133 10.91 23.41 -0.12
C ALA A 133 9.66 22.63 0.30
N PRO A 134 9.34 21.44 -0.25
CA PRO A 134 8.23 20.62 0.21
C PRO A 134 8.29 20.29 1.71
N GLN A 135 9.47 19.90 2.21
CA GLN A 135 9.67 19.56 3.62
C GLN A 135 9.57 20.78 4.54
N ARG A 136 10.09 21.93 4.12
CA ARG A 136 9.96 23.19 4.87
C ARG A 136 8.50 23.62 4.98
N ARG A 137 7.74 23.45 3.92
CA ARG A 137 6.32 23.84 3.89
C ARG A 137 5.47 23.10 4.94
N ILE A 138 5.81 21.85 5.23
CA ILE A 138 5.16 21.02 6.24
C ILE A 138 5.91 20.99 7.58
N ARG A 139 6.85 21.89 7.77
CA ARG A 139 7.72 21.98 8.96
C ARG A 139 8.41 20.65 9.36
N ALA A 140 8.75 19.86 8.34
CA ALA A 140 9.37 18.55 8.54
C ALA A 140 10.82 18.66 8.99
N VAL A 141 11.54 19.70 8.56
CA VAL A 141 12.95 19.91 8.92
C VAL A 141 13.09 20.12 10.44
N GLU A 142 12.23 20.97 11.01
CA GLU A 142 12.16 21.23 12.44
C GLU A 142 11.71 20.00 13.22
N ALA A 143 10.72 19.30 12.69
CA ALA A 143 10.21 18.07 13.28
C ALA A 143 11.26 16.96 13.33
N MET A 144 12.05 16.75 12.28
CA MET A 144 13.15 15.77 12.25
C MET A 144 14.31 16.14 13.20
N ALA A 145 14.53 17.44 13.43
CA ALA A 145 15.51 17.88 14.44
C ALA A 145 15.08 17.54 15.87
N ARG A 146 13.76 17.56 16.13
CA ARG A 146 13.19 17.23 17.45
C ARG A 146 12.99 15.73 17.66
N GLU A 147 12.62 15.00 16.60
CA GLU A 147 12.41 13.55 16.62
C GLU A 147 13.17 12.88 15.46
N PRO A 148 14.33 12.27 15.74
CA PRO A 148 15.17 11.68 14.68
C PRO A 148 14.63 10.34 14.15
N GLY A 149 13.54 9.83 14.69
CA GLY A 149 13.00 8.51 14.37
C GLY A 149 13.58 7.39 15.22
N ASP A 150 13.14 6.16 14.99
CA ASP A 150 13.52 4.96 15.75
C ASP A 150 13.71 3.77 14.80
N ALA A 151 14.87 3.10 14.87
CA ALA A 151 15.19 1.93 14.05
C ALA A 151 14.29 0.71 14.36
N GLY A 152 13.62 0.70 15.51
CA GLY A 152 12.61 -0.31 15.83
C GLY A 152 11.24 -0.06 15.17
N ILE A 153 11.08 1.04 14.44
CA ILE A 153 9.89 1.31 13.62
C ILE A 153 10.18 0.88 12.19
N THR A 154 9.31 0.05 11.64
CA THR A 154 9.40 -0.39 10.25
C THR A 154 8.28 0.24 9.43
N VAL A 155 8.65 0.89 8.33
CA VAL A 155 7.72 1.45 7.34
C VAL A 155 7.77 0.58 6.08
N ALA A 156 6.67 -0.07 5.73
CA ALA A 156 6.57 -0.80 4.49
C ALA A 156 6.27 0.15 3.32
N VAL A 157 7.03 -0.03 2.24
CA VAL A 157 6.80 0.60 0.93
C VAL A 157 6.16 -0.46 0.03
N VAL A 158 4.83 -0.44 -0.04
CA VAL A 158 4.02 -1.38 -0.85
C VAL A 158 3.83 -0.75 -2.22
N ASP A 159 4.71 -1.10 -3.18
CA ASP A 159 4.88 -0.34 -4.42
C ASP A 159 5.51 -1.18 -5.55
N THR A 160 6.24 -0.54 -6.49
CA THR A 160 7.00 -1.19 -7.58
C THR A 160 8.32 -1.82 -7.14
N GLY A 161 8.61 -1.78 -5.82
CA GLY A 161 9.88 -2.23 -5.26
C GLY A 161 10.82 -1.09 -4.88
N VAL A 162 12.04 -1.43 -4.49
CA VAL A 162 13.12 -0.47 -4.15
C VAL A 162 14.46 -1.01 -4.59
N VAL A 163 15.31 -0.16 -5.14
CA VAL A 163 16.72 -0.48 -5.40
C VAL A 163 17.49 -0.36 -4.10
N VAL A 164 17.48 -1.42 -3.28
CA VAL A 164 18.04 -1.44 -1.92
C VAL A 164 19.53 -1.12 -1.84
N GLY A 165 20.28 -1.35 -2.94
CA GLY A 165 21.70 -1.01 -3.06
C GLY A 165 21.98 0.46 -3.36
N HIS A 166 20.95 1.31 -3.55
CA HIS A 166 21.16 2.73 -3.78
C HIS A 166 21.81 3.41 -2.56
N PRO A 167 22.81 4.31 -2.72
CA PRO A 167 23.52 4.95 -1.60
C PRO A 167 22.58 5.58 -0.55
N GLU A 168 21.46 6.17 -0.98
CA GLU A 168 20.47 6.79 -0.08
C GLU A 168 19.75 5.78 0.82
N PHE A 169 19.86 4.46 0.56
CA PHE A 169 19.18 3.42 1.33
C PHE A 169 20.12 2.48 2.08
N GLN A 170 21.42 2.68 2.02
CA GLN A 170 22.40 1.80 2.69
C GLN A 170 22.05 1.60 4.17
N ARG A 171 21.92 0.31 4.60
CA ARG A 171 21.54 -0.07 5.97
C ARG A 171 20.19 0.48 6.45
N ARG A 172 19.32 0.96 5.52
CA ARG A 172 17.98 1.45 5.81
C ARG A 172 16.89 0.46 5.43
N CYS A 173 17.18 -0.43 4.51
CA CYS A 173 16.23 -1.44 4.05
C CYS A 173 16.42 -2.76 4.79
N LEU A 174 15.31 -3.33 5.23
CA LEU A 174 15.20 -4.73 5.60
C LEU A 174 15.18 -5.60 4.34
N ALA A 175 15.36 -6.91 4.49
CA ALA A 175 15.07 -7.86 3.42
C ALA A 175 13.60 -7.70 3.01
N GLY A 176 13.40 -7.37 1.74
CA GLY A 176 12.07 -7.12 1.20
C GLY A 176 11.40 -8.38 0.66
N TYR A 177 10.28 -8.17 -0.01
CA TYR A 177 9.50 -9.25 -0.59
C TYR A 177 8.88 -8.83 -1.93
N ASP A 178 8.75 -9.77 -2.87
CA ASP A 178 8.02 -9.61 -4.12
C ASP A 178 6.81 -10.54 -4.14
N THR A 179 5.61 -9.99 -4.33
CA THR A 179 4.37 -10.78 -4.46
C THR A 179 3.79 -10.75 -5.87
N VAL A 180 4.46 -10.12 -6.82
CA VAL A 180 3.98 -9.99 -8.20
C VAL A 180 3.89 -11.37 -8.87
N ASP A 181 2.70 -11.66 -9.43
CA ASP A 181 2.48 -12.82 -10.31
C ASP A 181 1.32 -12.53 -11.28
N ILE A 182 1.48 -11.48 -12.06
CA ILE A 182 0.48 -11.02 -13.01
C ILE A 182 0.53 -11.76 -14.36
N GLY A 183 1.53 -12.63 -14.53
CA GLY A 183 1.76 -13.37 -15.76
C GLY A 183 2.81 -12.72 -16.66
N MET A 184 2.74 -12.96 -17.95
CA MET A 184 3.69 -12.43 -18.94
C MET A 184 3.00 -11.90 -20.18
N GLY A 185 3.70 -11.00 -20.88
CA GLY A 185 3.33 -10.57 -22.21
C GLY A 185 2.32 -9.42 -22.22
N ARG A 186 1.27 -9.56 -23.01
CA ARG A 186 0.33 -8.48 -23.29
C ARG A 186 -0.81 -8.44 -22.28
N LEU A 187 -1.01 -7.31 -21.63
CA LEU A 187 -2.17 -7.08 -20.74
C LEU A 187 -3.42 -6.66 -21.51
N ASN A 188 -3.25 -5.83 -22.54
CA ASN A 188 -4.33 -5.37 -23.43
C ASN A 188 -3.76 -4.91 -24.78
N ALA A 189 -4.60 -4.31 -25.63
CA ALA A 189 -4.20 -3.90 -26.98
C ALA A 189 -2.99 -2.96 -27.05
N SER A 190 -2.71 -2.20 -25.99
CA SER A 190 -1.67 -1.16 -25.97
C SER A 190 -0.68 -1.27 -24.81
N THR A 191 -0.75 -2.32 -23.98
CA THR A 191 0.04 -2.44 -22.74
C THR A 191 0.68 -3.82 -22.64
N TRP A 192 1.99 -3.84 -22.40
CA TRP A 192 2.81 -5.04 -22.21
C TRP A 192 3.48 -5.04 -20.86
N LEU A 193 3.59 -6.20 -20.23
CA LEU A 193 4.46 -6.42 -19.10
C LEU A 193 5.91 -6.45 -19.58
N VAL A 194 6.79 -5.83 -18.81
CA VAL A 194 8.24 -5.80 -19.05
C VAL A 194 8.98 -6.17 -17.78
N GLY A 195 10.16 -6.75 -17.93
CA GLY A 195 10.95 -7.21 -16.78
C GLY A 195 10.33 -8.39 -16.05
N ASP A 196 10.55 -8.45 -14.74
CA ASP A 196 10.02 -9.49 -13.88
C ASP A 196 8.55 -9.26 -13.53
N SER A 197 7.68 -10.14 -13.97
CA SER A 197 6.24 -10.08 -13.74
C SER A 197 5.65 -11.40 -13.24
N ARG A 198 6.51 -12.35 -12.87
CA ARG A 198 6.16 -13.71 -12.43
C ARG A 198 6.79 -14.15 -11.12
N GLY A 199 7.64 -13.36 -10.53
CA GLY A 199 8.32 -13.72 -9.31
C GLY A 199 7.42 -13.54 -8.10
N ARG A 200 7.46 -14.47 -7.16
CA ARG A 200 7.17 -14.19 -5.75
C ARG A 200 8.39 -14.66 -5.01
N ASP A 201 9.24 -13.75 -4.64
CA ASP A 201 10.52 -14.05 -4.02
C ASP A 201 10.92 -12.96 -3.02
N TYR A 202 12.17 -12.95 -2.63
CA TYR A 202 12.75 -11.99 -1.70
C TYR A 202 13.48 -10.83 -2.42
N ASN A 203 13.27 -10.66 -3.73
CA ASN A 203 13.92 -9.61 -4.52
C ASN A 203 12.94 -8.50 -4.91
N PRO A 204 12.72 -7.49 -4.05
CA PRO A 204 11.81 -6.39 -4.31
C PRO A 204 12.45 -5.32 -5.21
N TYR A 205 13.15 -5.71 -6.28
CA TYR A 205 13.84 -4.77 -7.16
C TYR A 205 12.87 -3.88 -7.92
N ASP A 206 13.09 -2.57 -7.86
CA ASP A 206 12.26 -1.59 -8.56
C ASP A 206 12.66 -1.47 -10.02
N GLU A 207 11.81 -1.93 -10.92
CA GLU A 207 12.00 -1.84 -12.37
C GLU A 207 11.37 -0.58 -13.00
N VAL A 208 10.62 0.19 -12.21
CA VAL A 208 9.88 1.40 -12.65
C VAL A 208 10.57 2.67 -12.17
N GLY A 209 10.99 2.70 -10.91
CA GLY A 209 11.55 3.88 -10.23
C GLY A 209 10.55 4.61 -9.35
N HIS A 210 9.27 4.21 -9.36
CA HIS A 210 8.23 4.85 -8.55
C HIS A 210 8.42 4.53 -7.06
N GLY A 211 8.60 3.26 -6.70
CA GLY A 211 8.85 2.85 -5.32
C GLY A 211 10.15 3.40 -4.74
N CYS A 212 11.20 3.58 -5.54
CA CYS A 212 12.43 4.25 -5.11
C CYS A 212 12.18 5.71 -4.70
N LEU A 213 11.36 6.46 -5.45
CA LEU A 213 11.03 7.83 -5.10
C LEU A 213 10.19 7.89 -3.83
N VAL A 214 9.19 7.02 -3.71
CA VAL A 214 8.36 6.87 -2.50
C VAL A 214 9.21 6.52 -1.28
N ALA A 215 10.08 5.51 -1.40
CA ALA A 215 11.00 5.10 -0.33
C ALA A 215 11.96 6.23 0.07
N GLY A 216 12.43 7.04 -0.90
CA GLY A 216 13.31 8.17 -0.66
C GLY A 216 12.66 9.25 0.21
N ILE A 217 11.40 9.58 -0.04
CA ILE A 217 10.65 10.56 0.77
C ILE A 217 10.50 10.07 2.22
N ILE A 218 10.35 8.76 2.42
CA ILE A 218 10.21 8.17 3.76
C ILE A 218 11.56 8.07 4.46
N GLY A 219 12.62 7.54 3.80
CA GLY A 219 13.80 7.08 4.52
C GLY A 219 15.16 7.31 3.85
N ALA A 220 15.29 8.21 2.86
CA ALA A 220 16.59 8.55 2.28
C ALA A 220 17.57 9.12 3.33
N HIS A 221 18.86 8.82 3.19
CA HIS A 221 19.91 9.40 4.05
C HIS A 221 20.04 10.92 3.89
N GLY A 222 19.73 11.44 2.72
CA GLY A 222 19.86 12.87 2.45
C GLY A 222 21.23 13.27 1.88
N PHE A 223 21.93 12.40 1.16
CA PHE A 223 23.24 12.73 0.58
C PHE A 223 23.12 13.68 -0.60
N ARG A 224 22.15 13.46 -1.47
CA ARG A 224 21.90 14.30 -2.68
C ARG A 224 20.45 14.68 -2.89
N VAL A 225 19.55 14.17 -2.06
CA VAL A 225 18.12 14.52 -2.00
C VAL A 225 17.78 14.89 -0.57
N PRO A 226 16.63 15.51 -0.28
CA PRO A 226 16.21 15.76 1.07
C PRO A 226 16.17 14.46 1.90
N ARG A 227 16.60 14.53 3.15
CA ARG A 227 16.53 13.39 4.06
C ARG A 227 15.09 12.92 4.22
N GLY A 228 14.89 11.60 4.28
CA GLY A 228 13.58 11.00 4.49
C GLY A 228 12.98 11.33 5.85
N LEU A 229 11.66 11.54 5.85
CA LEU A 229 10.93 12.10 6.99
C LEU A 229 10.84 11.14 8.19
N ALA A 230 10.84 9.83 7.96
CA ALA A 230 10.82 8.83 9.03
C ALA A 230 12.17 8.71 9.82
N GLY A 231 13.16 9.47 9.42
CA GLY A 231 14.42 9.55 10.15
C GLY A 231 15.16 8.23 10.23
N LEU A 232 15.29 7.65 11.43
CA LEU A 232 16.00 6.39 11.67
C LEU A 232 15.17 5.14 11.42
N ALA A 233 13.87 5.26 11.11
CA ALA A 233 13.00 4.11 10.84
C ALA A 233 13.55 3.25 9.70
N MET A 234 13.30 1.95 9.77
CA MET A 234 13.69 0.99 8.74
C MET A 234 12.64 0.95 7.64
N LEU A 235 13.06 0.74 6.40
CA LEU A 235 12.21 0.53 5.25
C LEU A 235 12.04 -0.97 5.00
N LEU A 236 10.82 -1.42 4.76
CA LEU A 236 10.51 -2.75 4.29
C LEU A 236 9.99 -2.65 2.84
N PRO A 237 10.82 -2.90 1.83
CA PRO A 237 10.37 -2.92 0.45
C PRO A 237 9.44 -4.12 0.19
N VAL A 238 8.23 -3.85 -0.31
CA VAL A 238 7.30 -4.90 -0.74
C VAL A 238 6.84 -4.58 -2.16
N ARG A 239 7.35 -5.34 -3.11
CA ARG A 239 7.01 -5.19 -4.52
C ARG A 239 5.68 -5.89 -4.79
N VAL A 240 4.68 -5.12 -5.20
CA VAL A 240 3.33 -5.59 -5.52
C VAL A 240 2.90 -5.18 -6.93
N LEU A 241 3.70 -4.34 -7.58
CA LEU A 241 3.45 -3.81 -8.91
C LEU A 241 4.59 -4.21 -9.85
N ALA A 242 4.23 -4.91 -10.93
CA ALA A 242 5.13 -5.18 -12.06
C ALA A 242 5.35 -3.94 -12.92
N ALA A 243 6.42 -3.93 -13.68
CA ALA A 243 6.63 -2.95 -14.72
C ALA A 243 5.77 -3.26 -15.95
N ALA A 244 5.04 -2.26 -16.44
CA ALA A 244 4.31 -2.33 -17.69
C ALA A 244 4.67 -1.16 -18.59
N MET A 245 4.62 -1.37 -19.89
CA MET A 245 4.91 -0.34 -20.90
C MET A 245 3.69 -0.09 -21.76
N ARG A 246 3.33 1.17 -21.94
CA ARG A 246 2.28 1.59 -22.86
C ARG A 246 2.89 2.14 -24.15
N GLY A 247 2.38 1.64 -25.28
CA GLY A 247 2.88 2.00 -26.63
C GLY A 247 3.80 0.93 -27.20
N ALA A 248 3.80 0.79 -28.55
CA ALA A 248 4.53 -0.25 -29.28
C ALA A 248 5.97 0.16 -29.67
N THR A 249 6.41 1.39 -29.32
CA THR A 249 7.71 1.93 -29.76
C THR A 249 8.74 1.88 -28.64
N PRO A 250 10.05 1.68 -28.95
CA PRO A 250 11.14 1.91 -28.01
C PRO A 250 11.03 3.32 -27.42
N GLY A 251 10.91 3.44 -26.08
CA GLY A 251 10.65 4.70 -25.38
C GLY A 251 9.22 4.87 -24.89
N GLY A 252 8.39 3.83 -24.97
CA GLY A 252 7.08 3.79 -24.34
C GLY A 252 7.15 4.08 -22.84
N ARG A 253 6.08 4.65 -22.29
CA ARG A 253 6.02 5.03 -20.89
C ARG A 253 5.92 3.77 -20.01
N ILE A 254 6.90 3.61 -19.10
CA ILE A 254 6.88 2.54 -18.10
C ILE A 254 6.11 3.03 -16.87
N PHE A 255 5.26 2.15 -16.30
CA PHE A 255 4.48 2.41 -15.08
C PHE A 255 4.27 1.12 -14.30
N GLY A 256 3.92 1.24 -13.02
CA GLY A 256 3.61 0.11 -12.17
C GLY A 256 2.18 -0.40 -12.37
N VAL A 257 2.00 -1.71 -12.47
CA VAL A 257 0.69 -2.37 -12.52
C VAL A 257 0.69 -3.61 -11.66
N GLY A 258 -0.37 -3.84 -10.88
CA GLY A 258 -0.50 -5.01 -10.02
C GLY A 258 -1.91 -5.57 -10.01
N ALA A 259 -2.01 -6.87 -9.84
CA ALA A 259 -3.29 -7.54 -9.63
C ALA A 259 -3.72 -7.42 -8.16
N LEU A 260 -5.02 -7.32 -7.93
CA LEU A 260 -5.60 -7.23 -6.59
C LEU A 260 -5.06 -8.32 -5.61
N PRO A 261 -4.99 -9.61 -5.98
CA PRO A 261 -4.45 -10.63 -5.06
C PRO A 261 -2.98 -10.47 -4.71
N ASP A 262 -2.17 -9.94 -5.65
CA ASP A 262 -0.74 -9.70 -5.43
C ASP A 262 -0.53 -8.56 -4.44
N ILE A 263 -1.34 -7.50 -4.58
CA ILE A 263 -1.33 -6.35 -3.66
C ILE A 263 -1.81 -6.79 -2.27
N ASP A 264 -2.91 -7.54 -2.18
CA ASP A 264 -3.44 -8.03 -0.91
C ASP A 264 -2.44 -8.95 -0.20
N ALA A 265 -1.81 -9.86 -0.94
CA ALA A 265 -0.75 -10.72 -0.41
C ALA A 265 0.44 -9.88 0.09
N GLY A 266 0.85 -8.84 -0.64
CA GLY A 266 1.94 -7.95 -0.27
C GLY A 266 1.64 -7.13 0.99
N ILE A 267 0.43 -6.58 1.12
CA ILE A 267 -0.01 -5.90 2.34
C ILE A 267 0.08 -6.85 3.53
N LYS A 268 -0.44 -8.10 3.38
CA LYS A 268 -0.35 -9.09 4.46
C LYS A 268 1.09 -9.45 4.81
N VAL A 269 1.95 -9.70 3.81
CA VAL A 269 3.39 -9.96 4.03
C VAL A 269 4.04 -8.80 4.79
N ALA A 270 3.76 -7.55 4.42
CA ALA A 270 4.29 -6.39 5.12
C ALA A 270 3.95 -6.39 6.62
N VAL A 271 2.68 -6.66 6.94
CA VAL A 271 2.19 -6.76 8.33
C VAL A 271 2.87 -7.91 9.08
N ASP A 272 2.93 -9.09 8.45
CA ASP A 272 3.50 -10.30 9.06
C ASP A 272 5.01 -10.20 9.30
N LEU A 273 5.71 -9.41 8.48
CA LEU A 273 7.13 -9.06 8.66
C LEU A 273 7.35 -7.90 9.65
N GLY A 274 6.30 -7.43 10.32
CA GLY A 274 6.38 -6.49 11.43
C GLY A 274 6.38 -5.01 11.02
N ALA A 275 5.88 -4.67 9.84
CA ALA A 275 5.64 -3.27 9.49
C ALA A 275 4.61 -2.64 10.44
N LEU A 276 4.90 -1.44 10.92
CA LEU A 276 4.01 -0.67 11.80
C LEU A 276 3.33 0.48 11.05
N VAL A 277 3.91 0.92 9.94
CA VAL A 277 3.32 1.89 9.03
C VAL A 277 3.41 1.31 7.61
N LEU A 278 2.33 1.35 6.85
CA LEU A 278 2.32 0.94 5.44
C LEU A 278 1.99 2.14 4.56
N ASN A 279 2.84 2.40 3.58
CA ASN A 279 2.56 3.37 2.52
C ASN A 279 2.17 2.65 1.24
N MET A 280 1.00 2.97 0.71
CA MET A 280 0.42 2.40 -0.50
C MET A 280 0.20 3.51 -1.53
N SER A 281 1.26 3.82 -2.30
CA SER A 281 1.21 4.83 -3.37
C SER A 281 0.64 4.26 -4.67
N LEU A 282 -0.45 3.52 -4.57
CA LEU A 282 -1.10 2.77 -5.64
C LEU A 282 -2.61 2.73 -5.43
N GLY A 283 -3.32 2.28 -6.45
CA GLY A 283 -4.73 1.95 -6.29
C GLY A 283 -5.48 1.80 -7.61
N SER A 284 -6.78 1.64 -7.46
CA SER A 284 -7.75 1.58 -8.56
C SER A 284 -8.99 2.41 -8.23
N PRO A 285 -9.60 3.05 -9.24
CA PRO A 285 -10.88 3.73 -9.04
C PRO A 285 -11.97 2.71 -8.69
N GLN A 286 -13.02 3.17 -8.01
CA GLN A 286 -14.20 2.36 -7.78
C GLN A 286 -14.83 1.95 -9.13
N ASP A 287 -15.13 0.66 -9.29
CA ASP A 287 -15.93 0.20 -10.44
C ASP A 287 -17.37 0.67 -10.27
N ALA A 288 -17.73 1.71 -10.99
CA ALA A 288 -19.08 2.26 -10.98
C ALA A 288 -20.13 1.32 -11.65
N SER A 289 -19.68 0.29 -12.35
CA SER A 289 -20.57 -0.68 -13.03
C SER A 289 -21.06 -1.80 -12.11
N ASP A 290 -20.52 -1.92 -10.89
CA ASP A 290 -20.90 -2.95 -9.92
C ASP A 290 -21.25 -2.32 -8.57
N GLU A 291 -22.52 -1.93 -8.42
CA GLU A 291 -23.04 -1.31 -7.18
C GLU A 291 -22.95 -2.22 -5.94
N HIS A 292 -22.81 -3.54 -6.16
CA HIS A 292 -22.70 -4.55 -5.10
C HIS A 292 -21.25 -4.99 -4.88
N ALA A 293 -20.27 -4.35 -5.53
CA ALA A 293 -18.87 -4.68 -5.35
C ALA A 293 -18.42 -4.32 -3.92
N VAL A 294 -17.90 -5.31 -3.21
CA VAL A 294 -17.20 -5.04 -1.96
C VAL A 294 -15.93 -4.25 -2.28
N PRO A 295 -15.63 -3.20 -1.49
CA PRO A 295 -14.41 -2.44 -1.69
C PRO A 295 -13.16 -3.34 -1.73
N PRO A 296 -12.28 -3.20 -2.73
CA PRO A 296 -11.05 -3.97 -2.78
C PRO A 296 -10.17 -3.71 -1.55
N HIS A 297 -9.35 -4.69 -1.19
CA HIS A 297 -8.40 -4.65 -0.06
C HIS A 297 -9.03 -4.65 1.34
N GLN A 298 -10.36 -4.65 1.50
CA GLN A 298 -11.01 -4.45 2.79
C GLN A 298 -10.58 -5.46 3.86
N ALA A 299 -10.51 -6.75 3.53
CA ALA A 299 -10.16 -7.81 4.49
C ALA A 299 -8.72 -7.64 5.00
N VAL A 300 -7.76 -7.43 4.11
CA VAL A 300 -6.35 -7.29 4.49
C VAL A 300 -6.06 -5.96 5.18
N VAL A 301 -6.79 -4.89 4.84
CA VAL A 301 -6.72 -3.60 5.55
C VAL A 301 -7.20 -3.75 6.99
N ARG A 302 -8.34 -4.41 7.22
CA ARG A 302 -8.83 -4.71 8.58
C ARG A 302 -7.84 -5.56 9.38
N TYR A 303 -7.24 -6.56 8.74
CA TYR A 303 -6.17 -7.35 9.33
C TYR A 303 -4.98 -6.47 9.74
N ALA A 304 -4.51 -5.59 8.88
CA ALA A 304 -3.41 -4.69 9.20
C ALA A 304 -3.73 -3.77 10.40
N VAL A 305 -4.96 -3.26 10.47
CA VAL A 305 -5.42 -2.43 11.59
C VAL A 305 -5.52 -3.24 12.89
N SER A 306 -6.02 -4.48 12.87
CA SER A 306 -6.06 -5.34 14.05
C SER A 306 -4.67 -5.65 14.61
N ARG A 307 -3.64 -5.56 13.75
CA ARG A 307 -2.21 -5.68 14.13
C ARG A 307 -1.57 -4.35 14.55
N GLY A 308 -2.35 -3.28 14.65
CA GLY A 308 -1.88 -1.95 15.10
C GLY A 308 -1.15 -1.14 14.04
N CYS A 309 -1.26 -1.51 12.76
CA CYS A 309 -0.62 -0.79 11.68
C CYS A 309 -1.32 0.54 11.36
N VAL A 310 -0.55 1.57 11.04
CA VAL A 310 -1.03 2.80 10.44
C VAL A 310 -0.96 2.68 8.92
N LEU A 311 -2.09 2.86 8.24
CA LEU A 311 -2.21 2.70 6.80
C LEU A 311 -2.37 4.05 6.12
N VAL A 312 -1.51 4.33 5.16
CA VAL A 312 -1.49 5.58 4.39
C VAL A 312 -1.55 5.26 2.90
N ALA A 313 -2.41 5.93 2.15
CA ALA A 313 -2.53 5.70 0.72
C ALA A 313 -2.77 6.98 -0.08
N ALA A 314 -2.33 6.96 -1.34
CA ALA A 314 -2.53 8.03 -2.31
C ALA A 314 -3.99 8.11 -2.74
N ALA A 315 -4.56 9.33 -2.77
CA ALA A 315 -5.98 9.56 -3.10
C ALA A 315 -6.33 9.35 -4.58
N GLY A 316 -5.32 9.28 -5.47
CA GLY A 316 -5.49 9.16 -6.92
C GLY A 316 -5.16 10.44 -7.67
N ASN A 317 -4.98 10.34 -9.00
CA ASN A 317 -4.44 11.41 -9.84
C ASN A 317 -5.36 11.76 -11.03
N SER A 318 -6.67 11.63 -10.88
CA SER A 318 -7.64 11.96 -11.94
C SER A 318 -8.08 13.43 -11.95
N GLY A 319 -7.81 14.18 -10.88
CA GLY A 319 -8.33 15.53 -10.69
C GLY A 319 -9.84 15.60 -10.43
N ARG A 320 -10.50 14.46 -10.16
CA ARG A 320 -11.95 14.33 -10.05
C ARG A 320 -12.37 13.94 -8.63
N ARG A 321 -13.65 14.16 -8.34
CA ARG A 321 -14.31 13.63 -7.16
C ARG A 321 -14.61 12.16 -7.37
N GLU A 322 -13.74 11.29 -6.83
CA GLU A 322 -13.86 9.85 -6.98
C GLU A 322 -13.27 9.09 -5.79
N LYS A 323 -13.74 7.86 -5.58
CA LYS A 323 -13.13 6.94 -4.62
C LYS A 323 -12.03 6.15 -5.31
N PHE A 324 -10.85 6.12 -4.69
CA PHE A 324 -9.69 5.39 -5.13
C PHE A 324 -9.24 4.43 -4.03
N TYR A 325 -9.23 3.14 -4.27
CA TYR A 325 -8.93 2.13 -3.25
C TYR A 325 -7.46 1.69 -3.33
N PRO A 326 -6.80 1.50 -2.15
CA PRO A 326 -7.34 1.39 -0.79
C PRO A 326 -7.59 2.72 -0.06
N ALA A 327 -7.23 3.88 -0.61
CA ALA A 327 -7.35 5.18 0.07
C ALA A 327 -8.78 5.48 0.58
N ALA A 328 -9.81 5.08 -0.17
CA ALA A 328 -11.20 5.33 0.21
C ALA A 328 -11.76 4.42 1.30
N LEU A 329 -10.96 3.48 1.85
CA LEU A 329 -11.35 2.69 3.01
C LEU A 329 -11.27 3.56 4.28
N PRO A 330 -12.25 3.45 5.21
CA PRO A 330 -12.30 4.30 6.41
C PRO A 330 -11.07 4.20 7.30
N GLU A 331 -10.43 3.04 7.32
CA GLU A 331 -9.25 2.74 8.13
C GLU A 331 -7.96 3.35 7.57
N VAL A 332 -7.97 3.80 6.32
CA VAL A 332 -6.78 4.28 5.60
C VAL A 332 -6.72 5.81 5.63
N LEU A 333 -5.56 6.38 5.90
CA LEU A 333 -5.29 7.80 5.74
C LEU A 333 -5.15 8.12 4.25
N ALA A 334 -6.22 8.59 3.63
CA ALA A 334 -6.22 9.04 2.23
C ALA A 334 -5.49 10.39 2.12
N VAL A 335 -4.46 10.46 1.27
CA VAL A 335 -3.63 11.67 1.14
C VAL A 335 -3.77 12.28 -0.24
N GLY A 336 -4.23 13.53 -0.27
CA GLY A 336 -4.26 14.37 -1.46
C GLY A 336 -2.92 15.10 -1.69
N ALA A 337 -2.69 15.57 -2.91
CA ALA A 337 -1.54 16.37 -3.26
C ALA A 337 -1.85 17.86 -3.18
N ALA A 338 -0.98 18.62 -2.51
CA ALA A 338 -0.97 20.08 -2.54
C ALA A 338 0.15 20.58 -3.46
N ASP A 339 -0.11 21.67 -4.17
CA ASP A 339 0.83 22.40 -5.00
C ASP A 339 1.75 23.33 -4.17
N ASP A 340 2.58 24.10 -4.86
CA ASP A 340 3.51 25.04 -4.23
C ASP A 340 2.83 26.22 -3.53
N ALA A 341 1.61 26.59 -3.93
CA ALA A 341 0.80 27.60 -3.30
C ALA A 341 -0.01 27.08 -2.10
N GLY A 342 0.04 25.78 -1.83
CA GLY A 342 -0.75 25.11 -0.79
C GLY A 342 -2.19 24.87 -1.19
N GLN A 343 -2.52 24.98 -2.49
CA GLN A 343 -3.81 24.60 -3.03
C GLN A 343 -3.85 23.12 -3.39
N ARG A 344 -5.03 22.56 -3.63
CA ARG A 344 -5.13 21.21 -4.20
C ARG A 344 -4.44 21.20 -5.57
N ALA A 345 -3.47 20.30 -5.76
CA ALA A 345 -2.87 20.08 -7.07
C ALA A 345 -3.94 19.66 -8.09
N HIS A 346 -3.90 20.20 -9.30
CA HIS A 346 -4.95 20.03 -10.32
C HIS A 346 -5.28 18.55 -10.61
N PHE A 347 -4.28 17.69 -10.55
CA PHE A 347 -4.43 16.25 -10.78
C PHE A 347 -4.96 15.49 -9.55
N SER A 348 -4.88 16.05 -8.32
CA SER A 348 -5.25 15.32 -7.11
C SER A 348 -6.74 14.96 -7.10
N SER A 349 -7.05 13.66 -7.03
CA SER A 349 -8.41 13.18 -6.76
C SER A 349 -8.84 13.64 -5.37
N TYR A 350 -10.15 13.80 -5.17
CA TYR A 350 -10.72 14.34 -3.94
C TYR A 350 -12.06 13.69 -3.59
N GLY A 351 -12.58 13.96 -2.42
CA GLY A 351 -13.86 13.47 -1.92
C GLY A 351 -13.91 13.39 -0.39
N PRO A 352 -15.07 12.98 0.18
CA PRO A 352 -15.30 12.99 1.63
C PRO A 352 -14.38 12.01 2.42
N HIS A 353 -13.72 11.09 1.73
CA HIS A 353 -12.78 10.14 2.33
C HIS A 353 -11.38 10.73 2.54
N LEU A 354 -11.09 11.90 1.96
CA LEU A 354 -9.76 12.51 2.05
C LEU A 354 -9.45 12.92 3.49
N ALA A 355 -8.33 12.41 4.03
CA ALA A 355 -7.91 12.71 5.39
C ALA A 355 -7.21 14.08 5.47
N LEU A 356 -6.20 14.31 4.65
CA LEU A 356 -5.41 15.53 4.59
C LEU A 356 -4.62 15.59 3.28
N CYS A 357 -3.93 16.70 3.04
CA CYS A 357 -3.00 16.88 1.93
C CYS A 357 -1.55 16.95 2.41
N ALA A 358 -0.62 16.61 1.51
CA ALA A 358 0.81 16.85 1.65
C ALA A 358 1.39 17.33 0.30
N PRO A 359 2.62 17.88 0.26
CA PRO A 359 3.23 18.30 -1.00
C PRO A 359 3.32 17.15 -2.00
N GLY A 360 2.87 17.39 -3.24
CA GLY A 360 2.85 16.36 -4.27
C GLY A 360 3.27 16.83 -5.66
N GLU A 361 3.70 18.09 -5.81
CA GLU A 361 4.21 18.63 -7.09
C GLU A 361 5.71 18.78 -7.09
N THR A 362 6.35 18.33 -8.19
CA THR A 362 7.78 18.47 -8.45
C THR A 362 8.66 17.97 -7.30
N ILE A 363 8.29 16.80 -6.77
CA ILE A 363 9.03 16.16 -5.67
C ILE A 363 10.30 15.53 -6.21
N VAL A 364 11.45 15.97 -5.67
CA VAL A 364 12.77 15.44 -6.00
C VAL A 364 13.15 14.34 -5.02
N GLY A 365 13.63 13.22 -5.51
CA GLY A 365 14.03 12.11 -4.66
C GLY A 365 14.84 11.05 -5.39
N VAL A 366 14.89 9.87 -4.80
CA VAL A 366 15.68 8.74 -5.30
C VAL A 366 15.03 8.17 -6.55
N GLY A 367 15.83 7.92 -7.56
CA GLY A 367 15.43 7.22 -8.77
C GLY A 367 16.02 5.81 -8.84
N ARG A 368 15.66 5.09 -9.85
CA ARG A 368 16.16 3.74 -10.12
C ARG A 368 17.68 3.70 -10.35
N HIS A 369 18.20 4.70 -11.07
CA HIS A 369 19.61 4.84 -11.42
C HIS A 369 20.11 6.26 -11.09
N GLY A 370 19.95 6.69 -9.83
CA GLY A 370 20.32 8.03 -9.39
C GLY A 370 19.13 8.79 -8.81
N TYR A 371 18.81 9.95 -9.37
CA TYR A 371 17.82 10.87 -8.81
C TYR A 371 16.80 11.28 -9.87
N GLN A 372 15.58 11.54 -9.45
CA GLN A 372 14.48 11.91 -10.33
C GLN A 372 13.54 12.91 -9.66
N SER A 373 12.63 13.49 -10.43
CA SER A 373 11.52 14.27 -9.90
C SER A 373 10.22 13.81 -10.53
N SER A 374 9.14 13.87 -9.78
CA SER A 374 7.79 13.55 -10.27
C SER A 374 6.74 14.30 -9.47
N SER A 375 5.49 14.26 -9.95
CA SER A 375 4.31 14.81 -9.28
C SER A 375 3.25 13.72 -9.13
N GLY A 376 2.45 13.79 -8.08
CA GLY A 376 1.38 12.82 -7.83
C GLY A 376 1.01 12.72 -6.36
N THR A 377 -0.19 12.28 -6.06
CA THR A 377 -0.61 11.89 -4.69
C THR A 377 0.26 10.76 -4.15
N SER A 378 0.86 9.96 -5.04
CA SER A 378 1.84 8.93 -4.73
C SER A 378 3.08 9.46 -4.00
N PHE A 379 3.42 10.74 -4.19
CA PHE A 379 4.57 11.38 -3.55
C PHE A 379 4.15 12.28 -2.39
N ALA A 380 2.85 12.54 -2.23
CA ALA A 380 2.28 13.18 -1.06
C ALA A 380 2.09 12.18 0.10
N SER A 381 1.58 10.98 -0.17
CA SER A 381 1.32 9.96 0.84
C SER A 381 2.56 9.56 1.66
N PRO A 382 3.79 9.41 1.11
CA PRO A 382 4.95 9.04 1.89
C PRO A 382 5.41 10.12 2.89
N TYR A 383 5.07 11.40 2.70
CA TYR A 383 5.28 12.42 3.75
C TYR A 383 4.41 12.13 4.96
N VAL A 384 3.15 11.73 4.76
CA VAL A 384 2.23 11.37 5.85
C VAL A 384 2.66 10.07 6.53
N ALA A 385 3.11 9.08 5.76
CA ALA A 385 3.65 7.84 6.32
C ALA A 385 4.92 8.08 7.15
N GLY A 386 5.83 8.92 6.67
CA GLY A 386 7.02 9.34 7.40
C GLY A 386 6.69 10.10 8.69
N ALA A 387 5.71 11.00 8.64
CA ALA A 387 5.22 11.72 9.82
C ALA A 387 4.58 10.76 10.84
N ALA A 388 3.78 9.79 10.40
CA ALA A 388 3.21 8.77 11.27
C ALA A 388 4.28 7.94 11.97
N ALA A 389 5.33 7.52 11.24
CA ALA A 389 6.47 6.79 11.82
C ALA A 389 7.23 7.64 12.85
N MET A 390 7.42 8.93 12.57
CA MET A 390 8.07 9.87 13.49
C MET A 390 7.24 10.07 14.78
N LEU A 391 5.92 10.23 14.67
CA LEU A 391 5.02 10.33 15.81
C LEU A 391 5.03 9.04 16.65
N MET A 392 5.02 7.87 15.98
CA MET A 392 5.12 6.57 16.65
C MET A 392 6.43 6.43 17.42
N ALA A 393 7.57 6.85 16.84
CA ALA A 393 8.85 6.87 17.50
C ALA A 393 8.84 7.78 18.74
N ARG A 394 8.24 8.95 18.63
CA ARG A 394 8.05 9.89 19.73
C ARG A 394 7.20 9.32 20.86
N ALA A 395 6.05 8.74 20.52
CA ALA A 395 5.16 8.09 21.48
C ALA A 395 5.85 6.93 22.20
N ARG A 396 6.62 6.11 21.48
CA ARG A 396 7.38 4.99 22.06
C ARG A 396 8.43 5.46 23.07
N ARG A 397 9.19 6.52 22.75
CA ARG A 397 10.17 7.11 23.71
C ARG A 397 9.52 7.61 24.98
N ARG A 398 8.25 7.99 24.92
CA ARG A 398 7.47 8.51 26.05
C ARG A 398 6.57 7.47 26.69
N ALA A 399 6.70 6.20 26.29
CA ALA A 399 5.82 5.10 26.72
C ALA A 399 4.32 5.44 26.60
N GLN A 400 3.96 6.17 25.54
CA GLN A 400 2.57 6.50 25.21
C GLN A 400 1.98 5.45 24.29
N PRO A 401 0.68 5.11 24.40
CA PRO A 401 -0.02 4.30 23.41
C PRO A 401 -0.06 5.04 22.08
N PHE A 402 0.05 4.30 21.00
CA PHE A 402 -0.05 4.83 19.65
C PHE A 402 -0.66 3.76 18.73
N ASP A 403 -1.67 4.13 18.00
CA ASP A 403 -2.38 3.30 17.03
C ASP A 403 -2.84 4.14 15.82
N ALA A 404 -3.54 3.52 14.89
CA ALA A 404 -4.05 4.19 13.68
C ALA A 404 -5.04 5.33 14.00
N ALA A 405 -5.86 5.20 15.05
CA ALA A 405 -6.82 6.22 15.43
C ALA A 405 -6.12 7.44 16.02
N ILE A 406 -5.13 7.21 16.88
CA ILE A 406 -4.29 8.29 17.47
C ILE A 406 -3.48 8.97 16.37
N ALA A 407 -2.90 8.21 15.44
CA ALA A 407 -2.17 8.76 14.30
C ALA A 407 -3.06 9.69 13.47
N ARG A 408 -4.27 9.23 13.11
CA ARG A 408 -5.26 10.03 12.38
C ARG A 408 -5.65 11.30 13.15
N ALA A 409 -5.97 11.17 14.43
CA ALA A 409 -6.36 12.31 15.26
C ALA A 409 -5.26 13.38 15.33
N LEU A 410 -4.00 12.98 15.52
CA LEU A 410 -2.86 13.88 15.58
C LEU A 410 -2.59 14.53 14.22
N LEU A 411 -2.46 13.75 13.15
CA LEU A 411 -2.11 14.24 11.82
C LEU A 411 -3.21 15.16 11.24
N CYS A 412 -4.47 14.77 11.35
CA CYS A 412 -5.59 15.59 10.86
C CYS A 412 -5.89 16.77 11.79
N GLY A 413 -5.84 16.57 13.11
CA GLY A 413 -6.14 17.62 14.08
C GLY A 413 -5.12 18.74 14.13
N SER A 414 -3.85 18.45 13.76
CA SER A 414 -2.77 19.43 13.69
C SER A 414 -2.50 19.95 12.27
N ALA A 415 -3.23 19.48 11.26
CA ALA A 415 -3.06 19.91 9.89
C ALA A 415 -3.30 21.43 9.77
N ARG A 416 -2.44 22.11 9.03
CA ARG A 416 -2.59 23.54 8.77
C ARG A 416 -3.78 23.76 7.86
N ARG A 417 -4.78 24.50 8.35
CA ARG A 417 -5.97 24.83 7.55
C ARG A 417 -5.59 25.61 6.29
N LEU A 418 -6.14 25.18 5.18
CA LEU A 418 -6.00 25.88 3.90
C LEU A 418 -7.19 26.85 3.68
N PRO A 419 -7.09 27.79 2.73
CA PRO A 419 -8.21 28.66 2.40
C PRO A 419 -9.48 27.85 2.11
N GLY A 420 -10.62 28.24 2.66
CA GLY A 420 -11.88 27.49 2.59
C GLY A 420 -12.10 26.48 3.72
N GLY A 421 -11.14 26.29 4.62
CA GLY A 421 -11.21 25.37 5.76
C GLY A 421 -11.18 23.88 5.36
N PRO A 422 -11.46 22.97 6.29
CA PRO A 422 -11.61 21.55 5.98
C PRO A 422 -12.74 21.32 4.96
N ASN A 423 -12.41 20.62 3.88
CA ASN A 423 -13.36 20.36 2.79
C ASN A 423 -13.00 19.06 2.05
N GLU A 424 -13.82 18.65 1.08
CA GLU A 424 -13.59 17.43 0.30
C GLU A 424 -12.34 17.48 -0.59
N GLU A 425 -11.80 18.67 -0.91
CA GLU A 425 -10.65 18.83 -1.80
C GLU A 425 -9.30 18.72 -1.08
N THR A 426 -9.27 19.06 0.21
CA THR A 426 -8.03 19.15 0.99
C THR A 426 -8.09 18.36 2.31
N GLY A 427 -9.21 17.73 2.61
CA GLY A 427 -9.42 17.05 3.89
C GLY A 427 -9.29 18.03 5.06
N ALA A 428 -8.56 17.64 6.10
CA ALA A 428 -8.29 18.49 7.27
C ALA A 428 -7.38 19.69 6.96
N GLY A 429 -6.63 19.65 5.85
CA GLY A 429 -5.67 20.67 5.46
C GLY A 429 -4.31 20.10 5.08
N LEU A 430 -3.28 20.94 5.08
CA LEU A 430 -1.90 20.55 4.76
C LEU A 430 -1.21 19.97 6.00
N LEU A 431 -0.54 18.83 5.85
CA LEU A 431 0.31 18.21 6.86
C LEU A 431 1.21 19.25 7.56
N ASP A 432 1.27 19.19 8.87
CA ASP A 432 2.17 19.99 9.69
C ASP A 432 2.86 19.09 10.71
N CYS A 433 4.08 18.67 10.39
CA CYS A 433 4.81 17.67 11.18
C CYS A 433 5.16 18.19 12.59
N MET A 434 5.52 19.48 12.72
CA MET A 434 5.88 20.03 14.00
C MET A 434 4.66 20.20 14.91
N ALA A 435 3.52 20.68 14.36
CA ALA A 435 2.28 20.78 15.11
C ALA A 435 1.76 19.40 15.58
N ALA A 436 1.98 18.35 14.78
CA ALA A 436 1.61 16.99 15.18
C ALA A 436 2.46 16.48 16.36
N ILE A 437 3.77 16.78 16.36
CA ILE A 437 4.65 16.48 17.52
C ILE A 437 4.22 17.27 18.76
N ASP A 438 3.95 18.58 18.62
CA ASP A 438 3.52 19.43 19.73
C ASP A 438 2.19 18.93 20.32
N ALA A 439 1.26 18.51 19.47
CA ALA A 439 -0.01 17.94 19.91
C ALA A 439 0.15 16.62 20.69
N LEU A 440 1.06 15.74 20.23
CA LEU A 440 1.40 14.52 20.96
C LEU A 440 2.05 14.82 22.32
N ASP A 441 2.97 15.76 22.36
CA ASP A 441 3.66 16.19 23.57
C ASP A 441 2.67 16.76 24.60
N ALA A 442 1.73 17.61 24.18
CA ALA A 442 0.71 18.20 25.04
C ALA A 442 -0.28 17.15 25.60
N GLN A 443 -0.55 16.06 24.89
CA GLN A 443 -1.36 14.96 25.41
C GLN A 443 -0.66 14.23 26.56
N HIS A 444 0.66 14.18 26.54
CA HIS A 444 1.45 13.57 27.62
C HIS A 444 1.37 14.39 28.92
N GLU A 445 1.51 15.70 28.81
CA GLU A 445 1.52 16.62 29.97
C GLU A 445 0.16 16.68 30.69
N ARG A 446 -0.95 16.41 29.97
CA ARG A 446 -2.31 16.36 30.53
C ARG A 446 -2.68 15.07 31.22
N ARG A 447 -1.88 14.00 31.13
CA ARG A 447 -2.10 12.76 31.87
C ARG A 447 -1.57 12.93 33.28
N PRO A 448 -2.41 12.89 34.35
CA PRO A 448 -1.91 12.96 35.71
C PRO A 448 -0.94 11.80 35.93
N SER A 449 0.27 12.08 36.43
CA SER A 449 1.19 11.09 36.91
C SER A 449 0.45 10.18 37.88
N LYS A 450 0.31 8.88 37.55
CA LYS A 450 -0.11 7.91 38.53
C LYS A 450 0.94 7.97 39.64
N SER A 451 0.59 8.64 40.74
CA SER A 451 1.40 8.62 41.94
C SER A 451 1.60 7.14 42.32
N VAL A 452 2.84 6.69 42.23
CA VAL A 452 3.27 5.45 42.87
C VAL A 452 3.10 5.73 44.36
N SER A 453 1.94 5.37 44.94
CA SER A 453 1.82 5.28 46.37
C SER A 453 2.62 4.05 46.80
N ALA A 454 3.82 4.31 47.29
CA ALA A 454 4.59 3.36 48.05
C ALA A 454 3.75 2.93 49.24
N ARG A 455 3.44 1.62 49.30
CA ARG A 455 3.16 0.92 50.54
C ARG A 455 4.03 -0.33 50.60
#